data_726ce2d818cff551c7b5cea9daf2dd44
#
_entry.id   726ce2d818cff551c7b5cea9daf2dd44
#
_cell.length_a   1.000
_cell.length_b   1.000
_cell.length_c   1.000
_cell.angle_alpha   90.00
_cell.angle_beta   90.00
_cell.angle_gamma   90.00
#
_symmetry.space_group_name_H-M   'P 1'
#
loop_
_entity.id
_entity.type
_entity.pdbx_description
1 polymer ?
#
loop_
_entity_poly.entity_id
_entity_poly.type
_entity_poly.pdbx_seq_one_letter_code
_entity_poly.pdbx_strand_id
1 'polypeptide(L)'
;MKRRAFTLADALLGLIVLAVTVLLIEMTVQTLNHQTKLTLSSETDWYEAVALLEGDRYAFTLVEAGRTGLTLRDRRGRLFKVTADPRPIGPLALKGSSGGYIPLLIKVQSSTVAWRMLNDHEVALSLTTTDQRRHEAIVQFQPPAPSRPRAIDRDSPAERDCNGDPLQRAVPGPTTPDQPAIGAPVRPTDPN
;
A
#
# COMPACT_ATOMS: atom_id res chain seq x y z
N MET A 1 65.10 -47.27 3.79
CA MET A 1 63.88 -46.39 3.86
C MET A 1 62.88 -47.12 4.73
N LYS A 2 62.56 -46.57 5.95
CA LYS A 2 61.54 -47.14 6.85
C LYS A 2 60.14 -46.67 6.34
N ARG A 3 59.35 -47.60 5.79
CA ARG A 3 57.93 -47.35 5.47
C ARG A 3 57.16 -47.22 6.80
N ARG A 4 56.67 -46.02 7.13
CA ARG A 4 55.82 -45.87 8.26
C ARG A 4 54.48 -46.56 7.94
N ALA A 5 54.10 -47.53 8.72
CA ALA A 5 52.77 -48.15 8.62
C ALA A 5 51.76 -47.16 8.99
N PHE A 6 50.85 -46.86 8.08
CA PHE A 6 49.67 -46.04 8.34
C PHE A 6 48.80 -46.83 9.32
N THR A 7 48.56 -46.29 10.51
CA THR A 7 47.76 -46.99 11.51
C THR A 7 46.28 -46.82 11.23
N LEU A 8 45.47 -47.80 11.56
CA LEU A 8 44.00 -47.74 11.44
C LEU A 8 43.44 -46.52 12.21
N ALA A 9 44.11 -46.11 13.28
CA ALA A 9 43.79 -44.92 14.04
C ALA A 9 43.91 -43.62 13.24
N ASP A 10 44.99 -43.50 12.41
CA ASP A 10 45.19 -42.32 11.56
C ASP A 10 44.06 -42.19 10.51
N ALA A 11 43.64 -43.34 9.94
CA ALA A 11 42.55 -43.39 8.99
C ALA A 11 41.20 -42.98 9.62
N LEU A 12 40.92 -43.45 10.83
CA LEU A 12 39.70 -43.07 11.57
C LEU A 12 39.70 -41.57 11.91
N LEU A 13 40.83 -41.04 12.35
CA LEU A 13 40.96 -39.63 12.69
C LEU A 13 40.76 -38.74 11.46
N GLY A 14 41.33 -39.11 10.32
CA GLY A 14 41.13 -38.46 9.04
C GLY A 14 39.67 -38.45 8.60
N LEU A 15 38.95 -39.55 8.80
CA LEU A 15 37.54 -39.68 8.46
C LEU A 15 36.65 -38.79 9.35
N ILE A 16 36.96 -38.71 10.66
CA ILE A 16 36.24 -37.83 11.59
C ILE A 16 36.44 -36.36 11.21
N VAL A 17 37.68 -35.94 10.92
CA VAL A 17 37.96 -34.55 10.51
C VAL A 17 37.22 -34.21 9.22
N LEU A 18 37.23 -35.13 8.25
CA LEU A 18 36.50 -34.93 6.99
C LEU A 18 34.99 -34.80 7.22
N ALA A 19 34.41 -35.66 8.05
CA ALA A 19 32.98 -35.61 8.37
C ALA A 19 32.59 -34.28 9.05
N VAL A 20 33.37 -33.79 10.01
CA VAL A 20 33.15 -32.50 10.68
C VAL A 20 33.27 -31.35 9.69
N THR A 21 34.25 -31.39 8.79
CA THR A 21 34.45 -30.35 7.77
C THR A 21 33.25 -30.28 6.82
N VAL A 22 32.73 -31.41 6.37
CA VAL A 22 31.55 -31.47 5.50
C VAL A 22 30.33 -30.88 6.21
N LEU A 23 30.11 -31.26 7.48
CA LEU A 23 28.99 -30.67 8.27
C LEU A 23 29.09 -29.16 8.42
N LEU A 24 30.28 -28.62 8.68
CA LEU A 24 30.49 -27.18 8.78
C LEU A 24 30.21 -26.46 7.46
N ILE A 25 30.65 -27.03 6.34
CA ILE A 25 30.38 -26.50 5.00
C ILE A 25 28.84 -26.49 4.75
N GLU A 26 28.17 -27.59 5.06
CA GLU A 26 26.74 -27.71 4.85
C GLU A 26 25.96 -26.69 5.68
N MET A 27 26.28 -26.52 6.97
CA MET A 27 25.66 -25.47 7.82
C MET A 27 25.90 -24.07 7.25
N THR A 28 27.09 -23.78 6.77
CA THR A 28 27.42 -22.47 6.18
C THR A 28 26.63 -22.22 4.91
N VAL A 29 26.53 -23.19 4.02
CA VAL A 29 25.77 -23.09 2.76
C VAL A 29 24.27 -22.92 3.05
N GLN A 30 23.70 -23.64 4.01
CA GLN A 30 22.30 -23.51 4.39
C GLN A 30 22.00 -22.09 4.93
N THR A 31 22.88 -21.56 5.78
CA THR A 31 22.74 -20.21 6.33
C THR A 31 22.78 -19.13 5.23
N LEU A 32 23.74 -19.25 4.30
CA LEU A 32 23.85 -18.32 3.17
C LEU A 32 22.64 -18.39 2.25
N ASN A 33 22.16 -19.59 1.91
CA ASN A 33 20.98 -19.77 1.06
C ASN A 33 19.72 -19.20 1.70
N HIS A 34 19.58 -19.33 3.02
CA HIS A 34 18.43 -18.76 3.73
C HIS A 34 18.45 -17.23 3.68
N GLN A 35 19.58 -16.61 3.94
CA GLN A 35 19.75 -15.16 3.86
C GLN A 35 19.53 -14.63 2.44
N THR A 36 20.07 -15.30 1.43
CA THR A 36 19.92 -14.90 0.02
C THR A 36 18.47 -14.97 -0.44
N LYS A 37 17.72 -16.00 -0.06
CA LYS A 37 16.30 -16.12 -0.41
C LYS A 37 15.46 -15.01 0.21
N LEU A 38 15.69 -14.66 1.49
CA LEU A 38 14.98 -13.57 2.15
C LEU A 38 15.27 -12.21 1.50
N THR A 39 16.52 -12.00 1.09
CA THR A 39 16.98 -10.77 0.45
C THR A 39 16.38 -10.58 -0.94
N LEU A 40 16.43 -11.60 -1.79
CA LEU A 40 15.88 -11.55 -3.14
C LEU A 40 14.35 -11.40 -3.14
N SER A 41 13.64 -12.04 -2.20
CA SER A 41 12.20 -11.90 -2.05
C SER A 41 11.81 -10.45 -1.74
N SER A 42 12.49 -9.80 -0.81
CA SER A 42 12.19 -8.42 -0.43
C SER A 42 12.40 -7.41 -1.57
N GLU A 43 13.44 -7.59 -2.38
CA GLU A 43 13.69 -6.72 -3.53
C GLU A 43 12.67 -6.96 -4.66
N THR A 44 12.35 -8.21 -4.93
CA THR A 44 11.33 -8.56 -5.94
C THR A 44 9.98 -7.98 -5.56
N ASP A 45 9.55 -8.15 -4.30
CA ASP A 45 8.29 -7.61 -3.79
C ASP A 45 8.23 -6.08 -3.93
N TRP A 46 9.38 -5.39 -3.72
CA TRP A 46 9.48 -3.95 -3.91
C TRP A 46 9.23 -3.54 -5.35
N TYR A 47 9.92 -4.18 -6.31
CA TYR A 47 9.74 -3.86 -7.73
C TYR A 47 8.35 -4.20 -8.23
N GLU A 48 7.75 -5.30 -7.74
CA GLU A 48 6.36 -5.65 -8.04
C GLU A 48 5.38 -4.61 -7.52
N ALA A 49 5.60 -4.09 -6.31
CA ALA A 49 4.77 -3.05 -5.74
C ALA A 49 4.83 -1.75 -6.55
N VAL A 50 6.03 -1.32 -6.96
CA VAL A 50 6.22 -0.13 -7.80
C VAL A 50 5.58 -0.36 -9.17
N ALA A 51 5.86 -1.50 -9.82
CA ALA A 51 5.29 -1.85 -11.12
C ALA A 51 3.75 -1.94 -11.10
N LEU A 52 3.15 -2.36 -9.97
CA LEU A 52 1.70 -2.38 -9.82
C LEU A 52 1.12 -0.97 -9.73
N LEU A 53 1.82 -0.05 -9.08
CA LEU A 53 1.39 1.35 -8.96
C LEU A 53 1.52 2.12 -10.28
N GLU A 54 2.59 1.87 -11.05
CA GLU A 54 2.86 2.51 -12.35
C GLU A 54 2.14 1.83 -13.52
N GLY A 55 1.76 0.56 -13.32
CA GLY A 55 1.32 -0.30 -14.40
C GLY A 55 0.00 0.11 -15.06
N ASP A 56 -0.09 -0.16 -16.34
CA ASP A 56 -1.28 0.09 -17.17
C ASP A 56 -2.52 -0.71 -16.73
N ARG A 57 -2.33 -1.74 -15.93
CA ARG A 57 -3.42 -2.62 -15.47
C ARG A 57 -4.51 -1.83 -14.73
N TYR A 58 -4.13 -0.92 -13.87
CA TYR A 58 -5.04 -0.06 -13.12
C TYR A 58 -5.05 1.37 -13.68
N ALA A 59 -3.94 1.78 -14.32
CA ALA A 59 -3.74 3.10 -14.89
C ALA A 59 -4.16 4.20 -13.90
N PHE A 60 -3.53 4.15 -12.73
CA PHE A 60 -3.83 5.05 -11.65
C PHE A 60 -3.50 6.50 -12.00
N THR A 61 -4.40 7.41 -11.65
CA THR A 61 -4.16 8.85 -11.61
C THR A 61 -4.06 9.29 -10.16
N LEU A 62 -3.10 10.16 -9.86
CA LEU A 62 -2.95 10.74 -8.54
C LEU A 62 -4.07 11.73 -8.26
N VAL A 63 -4.79 11.56 -7.15
CA VAL A 63 -5.83 12.50 -6.71
C VAL A 63 -5.30 13.38 -5.58
N GLU A 64 -4.63 12.77 -4.61
CA GLU A 64 -4.11 13.46 -3.45
C GLU A 64 -2.92 12.70 -2.87
N ALA A 65 -1.89 13.44 -2.46
CA ALA A 65 -0.76 12.91 -1.71
C ALA A 65 -0.75 13.53 -0.31
N GLY A 66 -1.08 12.71 0.69
CA GLY A 66 -1.05 13.09 2.10
C GLY A 66 0.17 12.54 2.82
N ARG A 67 0.42 13.00 4.05
CA ARG A 67 1.53 12.49 4.88
C ARG A 67 1.41 11.00 5.19
N THR A 68 0.20 10.49 5.31
CA THR A 68 -0.08 9.10 5.74
C THR A 68 -0.42 8.17 4.59
N GLY A 69 -0.44 8.65 3.36
CA GLY A 69 -0.75 7.83 2.19
C GLY A 69 -1.14 8.61 0.96
N LEU A 70 -1.38 7.89 -0.12
CA LEU A 70 -1.81 8.42 -1.41
C LEU A 70 -3.25 8.04 -1.69
N THR A 71 -4.01 8.95 -2.28
CA THR A 71 -5.32 8.66 -2.86
C THR A 71 -5.19 8.60 -4.37
N LEU A 72 -5.54 7.48 -4.94
CA LEU A 72 -5.42 7.16 -6.36
C LEU A 72 -6.81 6.92 -6.95
N ARG A 73 -6.95 7.15 -8.25
CA ARG A 73 -8.15 6.83 -9.00
C ARG A 73 -7.79 5.91 -10.17
N ASP A 74 -8.53 4.83 -10.36
CA ASP A 74 -8.35 3.94 -11.50
C ASP A 74 -9.08 4.45 -12.76
N ARG A 75 -8.87 3.78 -13.89
CA ARG A 75 -9.59 4.07 -15.16
C ARG A 75 -11.11 4.04 -15.05
N ARG A 76 -11.65 3.28 -14.10
CA ARG A 76 -13.10 3.13 -13.88
C ARG A 76 -13.65 4.19 -12.90
N GLY A 77 -12.81 5.12 -12.46
CA GLY A 77 -13.18 6.17 -11.52
C GLY A 77 -13.22 5.72 -10.06
N ARG A 78 -12.84 4.50 -9.73
CA ARG A 78 -12.83 3.99 -8.36
C ARG A 78 -11.65 4.57 -7.61
N LEU A 79 -11.88 4.92 -6.36
CA LEU A 79 -10.84 5.46 -5.49
C LEU A 79 -10.14 4.35 -4.72
N PHE A 80 -8.85 4.49 -4.61
CA PHE A 80 -7.97 3.62 -3.83
C PHE A 80 -7.09 4.47 -2.93
N LYS A 81 -6.78 3.95 -1.75
CA LYS A 81 -5.87 4.59 -0.82
C LYS A 81 -4.69 3.68 -0.54
N VAL A 82 -3.47 4.17 -0.79
CA VAL A 82 -2.24 3.50 -0.38
C VAL A 82 -1.87 3.98 1.01
N THR A 83 -1.83 3.08 1.97
CA THR A 83 -1.51 3.42 3.36
C THR A 83 -0.62 2.35 3.99
N ALA A 84 0.28 2.78 4.86
CA ALA A 84 0.96 1.89 5.77
C ALA A 84 0.01 1.46 6.91
N ASP A 85 0.22 0.27 7.44
CA ASP A 85 -0.48 -0.20 8.64
C ASP A 85 -0.10 0.72 9.83
N PRO A 86 -1.03 1.06 10.73
CA PRO A 86 -0.72 1.89 11.90
C PRO A 86 0.20 1.20 12.92
N ARG A 87 0.37 -0.11 12.84
CA ARG A 87 1.32 -0.85 13.69
C ARG A 87 2.77 -0.48 13.33
N PRO A 88 3.72 -0.58 14.26
CA PRO A 88 5.14 -0.26 14.00
C PRO A 88 5.73 -1.03 12.82
N ILE A 89 5.32 -2.28 12.68
CA ILE A 89 5.67 -3.17 11.57
C ILE A 89 4.36 -3.69 10.97
N GLY A 90 4.15 -3.43 9.70
CA GLY A 90 2.94 -3.85 9.02
C GLY A 90 3.06 -3.78 7.50
N PRO A 91 2.02 -4.16 6.79
CA PRO A 91 2.00 -4.06 5.35
C PRO A 91 1.75 -2.62 4.87
N LEU A 92 2.41 -2.26 3.77
CA LEU A 92 1.96 -1.19 2.89
C LEU A 92 0.88 -1.78 1.99
N ALA A 93 -0.30 -1.18 1.96
CA ALA A 93 -1.42 -1.75 1.24
C ALA A 93 -2.24 -0.75 0.45
N LEU A 94 -2.80 -1.23 -0.64
CA LEU A 94 -3.77 -0.53 -1.47
C LEU A 94 -5.17 -0.95 -1.03
N LYS A 95 -5.97 0.00 -0.53
CA LYS A 95 -7.35 -0.20 -0.06
C LYS A 95 -8.33 0.46 -1.01
N GLY A 96 -9.29 -0.29 -1.52
CA GLY A 96 -10.35 0.24 -2.36
C GLY A 96 -11.48 0.89 -1.53
N SER A 97 -12.09 1.95 -2.03
CA SER A 97 -13.23 2.63 -1.38
C SER A 97 -14.49 1.75 -1.26
N SER A 98 -14.65 0.80 -2.16
CA SER A 98 -15.77 -0.17 -2.17
C SER A 98 -15.43 -1.50 -1.46
N GLY A 99 -14.36 -1.53 -0.68
CA GLY A 99 -13.77 -2.75 -0.15
C GLY A 99 -12.68 -3.27 -1.08
N GLY A 100 -11.94 -4.25 -0.60
CA GLY A 100 -10.76 -4.77 -1.28
C GLY A 100 -9.47 -4.27 -0.63
N TYR A 101 -8.55 -5.21 -0.49
CA TYR A 101 -7.27 -5.01 0.16
C TYR A 101 -6.22 -5.75 -0.64
N ILE A 102 -5.24 -5.03 -1.12
CA ILE A 102 -4.10 -5.59 -1.85
C ILE A 102 -2.84 -5.22 -1.09
N PRO A 103 -2.16 -6.17 -0.43
CA PRO A 103 -0.88 -5.90 0.18
C PRO A 103 0.14 -5.64 -0.93
N LEU A 104 0.84 -4.51 -0.87
CA LEU A 104 1.90 -4.13 -1.79
C LEU A 104 3.25 -4.64 -1.29
N LEU A 105 3.53 -4.37 -0.01
CA LEU A 105 4.72 -4.84 0.68
C LEU A 105 4.34 -5.35 2.06
N ILE A 106 5.02 -6.41 2.47
CA ILE A 106 4.89 -7.00 3.80
C ILE A 106 6.11 -6.57 4.63
N LYS A 107 5.96 -6.45 5.96
CA LYS A 107 7.06 -6.15 6.89
C LYS A 107 7.74 -4.79 6.68
N VAL A 108 6.94 -3.75 6.44
CA VAL A 108 7.41 -2.37 6.36
C VAL A 108 7.42 -1.72 7.75
N GLN A 109 8.43 -0.93 8.06
CA GLN A 109 8.43 -0.07 9.23
C GLN A 109 7.56 1.16 8.95
N SER A 110 6.36 1.19 9.49
CA SER A 110 5.33 2.17 9.14
C SER A 110 5.75 3.62 9.39
N SER A 111 6.58 3.86 10.40
CA SER A 111 7.12 5.18 10.74
C SER A 111 8.11 5.74 9.70
N THR A 112 8.65 4.88 8.83
CA THR A 112 9.65 5.29 7.82
C THR A 112 9.02 5.55 6.46
N VAL A 113 7.74 5.24 6.28
CA VAL A 113 7.04 5.45 5.01
C VAL A 113 6.82 6.94 4.81
N ALA A 114 7.43 7.47 3.77
CA ALA A 114 7.32 8.88 3.40
C ALA A 114 6.95 9.01 1.92
N TRP A 115 6.04 9.92 1.66
CA TRP A 115 5.56 10.30 0.35
C TRP A 115 5.92 11.76 0.10
N ARG A 116 6.57 12.03 -1.00
CA ARG A 116 6.89 13.39 -1.43
C ARG A 116 6.41 13.59 -2.85
N MET A 117 5.44 14.47 -3.03
CA MET A 117 4.99 14.88 -4.35
C MET A 117 6.13 15.63 -5.05
N LEU A 118 6.46 15.22 -6.26
CA LEU A 118 7.42 15.89 -7.14
C LEU A 118 6.67 16.75 -8.16
N ASN A 119 5.63 16.19 -8.76
CA ASN A 119 4.75 16.84 -9.73
C ASN A 119 3.32 16.32 -9.54
N ASP A 120 2.37 16.81 -10.32
CA ASP A 120 0.96 16.38 -10.29
C ASP A 120 0.75 14.89 -10.59
N HIS A 121 1.75 14.22 -11.14
CA HIS A 121 1.70 12.81 -11.54
C HIS A 121 2.93 12.00 -11.08
N GLU A 122 3.84 12.59 -10.33
CA GLU A 122 5.04 11.91 -9.83
C GLU A 122 5.16 12.04 -8.31
N VAL A 123 5.41 10.92 -7.66
CA VAL A 123 5.59 10.87 -6.21
C VAL A 123 6.85 10.07 -5.88
N ALA A 124 7.74 10.66 -5.10
CA ALA A 124 8.83 9.92 -4.49
C ALA A 124 8.31 9.16 -3.27
N LEU A 125 8.46 7.85 -3.30
CA LEU A 125 8.19 6.94 -2.19
C LEU A 125 9.50 6.52 -1.57
N SER A 126 9.62 6.66 -0.25
CA SER A 126 10.71 6.08 0.52
C SER A 126 10.16 5.32 1.72
N LEU A 127 10.77 4.19 2.02
CA LEU A 127 10.43 3.36 3.17
C LEU A 127 11.61 2.48 3.59
N THR A 128 11.54 1.95 4.80
CA THR A 128 12.50 0.97 5.33
C THR A 128 11.75 -0.31 5.69
N THR A 129 12.28 -1.42 5.26
CA THR A 129 11.78 -2.76 5.59
C THR A 129 12.38 -3.26 6.91
N THR A 130 11.84 -4.34 7.48
CA THR A 130 12.31 -4.89 8.77
C THR A 130 13.74 -5.41 8.75
N ASP A 131 14.27 -5.74 7.58
CA ASP A 131 15.66 -6.10 7.34
C ASP A 131 16.60 -4.88 7.24
N GLN A 132 16.12 -3.69 7.69
CA GLN A 132 16.85 -2.42 7.71
C GLN A 132 17.25 -1.89 6.32
N ARG A 133 16.63 -2.39 5.26
CA ARG A 133 16.88 -1.90 3.91
C ARG A 133 16.01 -0.70 3.61
N ARG A 134 16.63 0.34 3.12
CA ARG A 134 15.94 1.52 2.62
C ARG A 134 15.67 1.36 1.14
N HIS A 135 14.42 1.55 0.77
CA HIS A 135 13.96 1.53 -0.61
C HIS A 135 13.45 2.92 -0.98
N GLU A 136 13.81 3.36 -2.18
CA GLU A 136 13.36 4.64 -2.73
C GLU A 136 13.00 4.43 -4.20
N ALA A 137 11.87 4.99 -4.61
CA ALA A 137 11.45 5.01 -6.01
C ALA A 137 10.67 6.28 -6.32
N ILE A 138 10.72 6.70 -7.56
CA ILE A 138 9.83 7.72 -8.11
C ILE A 138 8.74 6.96 -8.85
N VAL A 139 7.50 7.04 -8.36
CA VAL A 139 6.34 6.39 -8.95
C VAL A 139 5.65 7.39 -9.88
N GLN A 140 5.46 7.00 -11.13
CA GLN A 140 4.80 7.81 -12.16
C GLN A 140 3.37 7.35 -12.34
N PHE A 141 2.43 8.26 -12.14
CA PHE A 141 1.01 8.03 -12.37
C PHE A 141 0.57 8.59 -13.71
N GLN A 142 -0.52 8.09 -14.25
CA GLN A 142 -1.05 8.65 -15.48
C GLN A 142 -1.53 10.10 -15.24
N PRO A 143 -1.27 11.02 -16.18
CA PRO A 143 -1.82 12.37 -16.07
C PRO A 143 -3.35 12.29 -16.05
N PRO A 144 -4.03 13.16 -15.29
CA PRO A 144 -5.47 13.22 -15.29
C PRO A 144 -5.96 13.43 -16.72
N ALA A 145 -6.93 12.61 -17.16
CA ALA A 145 -7.53 12.80 -18.46
C ALA A 145 -8.02 14.25 -18.58
N PRO A 146 -7.73 14.94 -19.70
CA PRO A 146 -8.21 16.30 -19.88
C PRO A 146 -9.71 16.31 -19.63
N SER A 147 -10.14 17.11 -18.64
CA SER A 147 -11.54 17.28 -18.34
C SER A 147 -12.22 17.72 -19.64
N ARG A 148 -13.01 16.84 -20.24
CA ARG A 148 -13.84 17.23 -21.39
C ARG A 148 -14.58 18.50 -20.96
N PRO A 149 -14.45 19.59 -21.69
CA PRO A 149 -15.26 20.77 -21.40
C PRO A 149 -16.69 20.25 -21.28
N ARG A 150 -17.34 20.47 -20.13
CA ARG A 150 -18.75 20.22 -20.01
C ARG A 150 -19.37 20.88 -21.21
N ALA A 151 -19.93 20.07 -22.12
CA ALA A 151 -20.76 20.61 -23.16
C ALA A 151 -21.74 21.51 -22.45
N ILE A 152 -21.58 22.80 -22.63
CA ILE A 152 -22.55 23.76 -22.16
C ILE A 152 -23.83 23.31 -22.88
N ASP A 153 -24.77 22.75 -22.13
CA ASP A 153 -26.10 22.41 -22.62
C ASP A 153 -26.66 23.70 -23.20
N ARG A 154 -26.44 23.91 -24.50
CA ARG A 154 -27.03 25.01 -25.28
C ARG A 154 -28.49 24.78 -25.56
N ASP A 155 -29.03 23.65 -25.06
CA ASP A 155 -30.49 23.40 -25.09
C ASP A 155 -31.14 23.76 -23.75
N SER A 156 -30.84 24.94 -23.23
CA SER A 156 -31.83 25.62 -22.38
C SER A 156 -32.89 26.12 -23.34
N PRO A 157 -34.06 25.50 -23.39
CA PRO A 157 -35.14 26.01 -24.24
C PRO A 157 -35.48 27.41 -23.73
N ALA A 158 -35.26 28.36 -24.64
CA ALA A 158 -35.64 29.74 -24.47
C ALA A 158 -36.97 29.82 -23.71
N GLU A 159 -36.90 30.49 -22.59
CA GLU A 159 -38.01 31.01 -21.81
C GLU A 159 -39.12 31.51 -22.75
N ARG A 160 -40.14 30.68 -22.95
CA ARG A 160 -41.37 31.15 -23.59
C ARG A 160 -42.11 31.91 -22.55
N ASP A 161 -42.06 33.24 -22.68
CA ASP A 161 -43.04 34.16 -22.11
C ASP A 161 -44.44 33.61 -22.39
N CYS A 162 -45.08 33.08 -21.36
CA CYS A 162 -46.51 32.94 -21.30
C CYS A 162 -47.01 33.86 -20.24
N ASN A 163 -47.41 35.01 -20.74
CA ASN A 163 -48.23 36.01 -20.10
C ASN A 163 -49.53 35.40 -19.53
N GLY A 164 -49.86 35.69 -18.29
CA GLY A 164 -51.25 35.65 -17.81
C GLY A 164 -51.58 34.67 -16.70
N ASP A 165 -51.69 35.17 -15.58
CA ASP A 165 -52.76 35.05 -14.57
C ASP A 165 -52.35 34.61 -13.15
N PRO A 166 -52.70 35.44 -12.15
CA PRO A 166 -52.38 35.13 -10.77
C PRO A 166 -53.54 34.39 -10.10
N LEU A 167 -53.43 33.13 -9.89
CA LEU A 167 -54.32 32.42 -8.96
C LEU A 167 -53.56 31.93 -7.73
N GLN A 168 -53.81 32.71 -6.67
CA GLN A 168 -53.58 32.35 -5.28
C GLN A 168 -54.05 30.91 -4.98
N ARG A 169 -53.19 30.09 -4.51
CA ARG A 169 -53.58 28.96 -3.65
C ARG A 169 -52.52 28.72 -2.60
N ALA A 170 -52.82 29.20 -1.39
CA ALA A 170 -52.18 28.86 -0.16
C ALA A 170 -52.29 27.34 0.06
N VAL A 171 -51.13 26.66 0.23
CA VAL A 171 -51.08 25.29 0.71
C VAL A 171 -50.38 25.34 2.07
N PRO A 172 -51.02 24.83 3.14
CA PRO A 172 -50.42 24.81 4.47
C PRO A 172 -49.27 23.79 4.51
N GLY A 173 -48.16 24.21 5.13
CA GLY A 173 -46.94 23.38 5.29
C GLY A 173 -47.18 22.16 6.17
N PRO A 174 -46.45 21.07 5.90
CA PRO A 174 -46.45 19.91 6.78
C PRO A 174 -45.61 20.18 8.02
N THR A 175 -46.24 19.90 9.13
CA THR A 175 -45.75 19.88 10.50
C THR A 175 -44.58 18.92 10.63
N THR A 176 -43.47 19.39 11.13
CA THR A 176 -42.26 18.59 11.48
C THR A 176 -42.60 17.67 12.68
N PRO A 177 -42.39 16.37 12.58
CA PRO A 177 -42.50 15.52 13.76
C PRO A 177 -41.26 15.64 14.63
N ASP A 178 -41.51 15.74 15.89
CA ASP A 178 -40.69 15.69 17.08
C ASP A 178 -39.58 14.64 16.99
N GLN A 179 -38.35 15.10 17.14
CA GLN A 179 -37.19 14.23 17.20
C GLN A 179 -36.88 13.95 18.68
N PRO A 180 -36.92 12.69 19.15
CA PRO A 180 -36.57 12.38 20.53
C PRO A 180 -35.06 12.53 20.75
N ALA A 181 -34.72 13.21 21.83
CA ALA A 181 -33.40 13.41 22.37
C ALA A 181 -32.74 12.04 22.68
N ILE A 182 -31.68 11.71 21.96
CA ILE A 182 -30.87 10.53 22.22
C ILE A 182 -29.75 10.87 23.21
N GLY A 183 -29.76 10.06 24.28
CA GLY A 183 -29.00 10.02 25.49
C GLY A 183 -27.55 10.50 25.50
N ALA A 184 -27.20 11.08 26.63
CA ALA A 184 -25.88 11.50 27.03
C ALA A 184 -24.86 10.33 27.09
N PRO A 185 -23.56 10.58 26.78
CA PRO A 185 -22.54 9.56 26.90
C PRO A 185 -22.20 9.25 28.35
N VAL A 186 -22.22 7.96 28.67
CA VAL A 186 -21.76 7.38 29.95
C VAL A 186 -20.25 7.54 30.03
N ARG A 187 -19.76 8.19 31.08
CA ARG A 187 -18.33 8.23 31.45
C ARG A 187 -17.91 6.85 31.96
N PRO A 188 -16.77 6.30 31.51
CA PRO A 188 -16.17 5.15 32.15
C PRO A 188 -15.58 5.57 33.51
N THR A 189 -15.96 4.85 34.55
CA THR A 189 -15.37 4.88 35.90
C THR A 189 -14.02 4.20 35.88
N ASP A 190 -12.97 4.91 36.31
CA ASP A 190 -11.67 4.36 36.64
C ASP A 190 -11.77 3.35 37.79
N PRO A 191 -11.14 2.17 37.69
CA PRO A 191 -10.87 1.33 38.86
C PRO A 191 -9.53 1.71 39.50
N ASN A 192 -9.60 1.83 40.78
CA ASN A 192 -8.55 2.05 41.76
C ASN A 192 -7.54 0.87 41.79
#